data_8e64c7064d40998f18a609b274d8f40f
#
_entry.id   8e64c7064d40998f18a609b274d8f40f
#
_cell.length_a   1.000
_cell.length_b   1.000
_cell.length_c   1.000
_cell.angle_alpha   90.00
_cell.angle_beta   90.00
_cell.angle_gamma   90.00
#
_symmetry.space_group_name_H-M   'P 1'
#
loop_
_entity.id
_entity.type
_entity.pdbx_description
1 polymer ?
#
loop_
_entity_poly.entity_id
_entity_poly.type
_entity_poly.pdbx_seq_one_letter_code
_entity_poly.pdbx_strand_id
1 'polypeptide(L)'
;MMIKQGIPVSPGVAIGPAFIMGNEDYRIPQRFVRIDDVEKELQRLDAAIEQVCRELGEHEELASDRLGKQYGAIFAAHQQLIQDPKMISEIRELIQDKCFSPEYATSKVLEQYAKLFQSLGNQYFAERSADIVDLQHRM
;
A
#
# COMPACT_ATOMS: atom_id res chain seq x y z
N MET A 1 -3.13 -23.16 30.47
CA MET A 1 -2.99 -23.54 29.03
C MET A 1 -4.17 -22.97 28.26
N MET A 2 -3.92 -22.25 27.21
CA MET A 2 -4.97 -21.64 26.38
C MET A 2 -5.05 -22.37 25.06
N ILE A 3 -6.20 -22.98 24.76
CA ILE A 3 -6.45 -23.66 23.48
C ILE A 3 -7.29 -22.72 22.61
N LYS A 4 -6.79 -22.40 21.42
CA LYS A 4 -7.54 -21.66 20.40
C LYS A 4 -7.78 -22.54 19.20
N GLN A 5 -9.00 -22.52 18.69
CA GLN A 5 -9.37 -23.23 17.48
C GLN A 5 -9.29 -22.26 16.29
N GLY A 6 -8.58 -22.69 15.25
CA GLY A 6 -8.43 -21.95 14.01
C GLY A 6 -9.19 -22.58 12.84
N ILE A 7 -9.15 -21.90 11.68
CA ILE A 7 -9.70 -22.42 10.42
C ILE A 7 -8.55 -23.07 9.65
N PRO A 8 -8.67 -24.36 9.23
CA PRO A 8 -7.64 -25.01 8.44
C PRO A 8 -7.59 -24.41 7.02
N VAL A 9 -6.40 -23.99 6.58
CA VAL A 9 -6.18 -23.43 5.24
C VAL A 9 -5.28 -24.30 4.37
N SER A 10 -4.67 -25.34 4.95
CA SER A 10 -3.87 -26.34 4.25
C SER A 10 -4.04 -27.70 4.88
N PRO A 11 -3.92 -28.81 4.11
CA PRO A 11 -3.99 -30.15 4.67
C PRO A 11 -2.74 -30.50 5.48
N GLY A 12 -2.89 -31.30 6.52
CA GLY A 12 -1.80 -31.81 7.33
C GLY A 12 -1.81 -31.33 8.78
N VAL A 13 -0.88 -31.86 9.55
CA VAL A 13 -0.68 -31.51 10.97
C VAL A 13 0.78 -31.12 11.14
N ALA A 14 1.03 -30.01 11.80
CA ALA A 14 2.36 -29.55 12.19
C ALA A 14 2.39 -29.22 13.68
N ILE A 15 3.47 -29.56 14.33
CA ILE A 15 3.71 -29.24 15.75
C ILE A 15 4.96 -28.38 15.81
N GLY A 16 4.82 -27.18 16.33
CA GLY A 16 5.93 -26.22 16.43
C GLY A 16 5.49 -24.89 17.01
N PRO A 17 6.42 -23.93 17.16
CA PRO A 17 6.08 -22.57 17.56
C PRO A 17 5.15 -21.95 16.54
N ALA A 18 4.08 -21.30 17.01
CA ALA A 18 3.18 -20.56 16.13
C ALA A 18 3.85 -19.25 15.69
N PHE A 19 3.89 -19.01 14.38
CA PHE A 19 4.22 -17.71 13.83
C PHE A 19 2.91 -16.92 13.64
N ILE A 20 2.73 -15.86 14.42
CA ILE A 20 1.57 -15.00 14.31
C ILE A 20 1.90 -13.89 13.30
N MET A 21 1.27 -13.96 12.12
CA MET A 21 1.24 -12.82 11.22
C MET A 21 0.30 -11.80 11.84
N GLY A 22 0.86 -10.82 12.56
CA GLY A 22 0.08 -9.80 13.22
C GLY A 22 -0.62 -8.92 12.21
N ASN A 23 -1.88 -8.59 12.49
CA ASN A 23 -2.37 -7.27 12.18
C ASN A 23 -1.57 -6.30 13.06
N GLU A 24 -0.36 -6.00 12.67
CA GLU A 24 0.25 -4.79 13.16
C GLU A 24 -0.63 -3.67 12.61
N ASP A 25 -1.38 -3.03 13.49
CA ASP A 25 -1.95 -1.72 13.23
C ASP A 25 -0.77 -0.81 12.89
N TYR A 26 -0.44 -0.78 11.62
CA TYR A 26 0.62 0.07 11.08
C TYR A 26 0.12 1.51 11.15
N ARG A 27 0.09 2.03 12.37
CA ARG A 27 -0.19 3.45 12.58
C ARG A 27 1.05 4.23 12.25
N ILE A 28 1.03 4.85 11.08
CA ILE A 28 2.06 5.80 10.71
C ILE A 28 1.89 7.04 11.58
N PRO A 29 2.85 7.36 12.44
CA PRO A 29 2.72 8.49 13.34
C PRO A 29 2.70 9.80 12.56
N GLN A 30 1.87 10.74 13.01
CA GLN A 30 1.89 12.09 12.49
C GLN A 30 3.22 12.75 12.85
N ARG A 31 4.02 13.03 11.84
CA ARG A 31 5.29 13.74 11.96
C ARG A 31 5.29 14.96 11.09
N PHE A 32 5.94 16.01 11.58
CA PHE A 32 6.14 17.25 10.83
C PHE A 32 7.57 17.34 10.35
N VAL A 33 7.71 17.88 9.13
CA VAL A 33 8.99 18.17 8.50
C VAL A 33 9.27 19.66 8.66
N ARG A 34 10.54 20.02 8.79
CA ARG A 34 10.95 21.44 8.81
C ARG A 34 10.71 22.04 7.42
N ILE A 35 10.29 23.30 7.38
CA ILE A 35 10.01 24.00 6.11
C ILE A 35 11.22 23.94 5.18
N ASP A 36 12.42 24.07 5.72
CA ASP A 36 13.67 24.02 4.95
C ASP A 36 13.96 22.64 4.33
N ASP A 37 13.38 21.58 4.88
CA ASP A 37 13.57 20.20 4.43
C ASP A 37 12.45 19.71 3.49
N VAL A 38 11.39 20.49 3.26
CA VAL A 38 10.23 20.10 2.44
C VAL A 38 10.65 19.63 1.05
N GLU A 39 11.53 20.39 0.38
CA GLU A 39 11.99 20.03 -0.96
C GLU A 39 12.75 18.70 -0.98
N LYS A 40 13.57 18.45 0.02
CA LYS A 40 14.28 17.18 0.18
C LYS A 40 13.32 16.01 0.41
N GLU A 41 12.28 16.22 1.19
CA GLU A 41 11.26 15.21 1.45
C GLU A 41 10.39 14.94 0.21
N LEU A 42 10.12 15.94 -0.63
CA LEU A 42 9.46 15.75 -1.92
C LEU A 42 10.30 14.90 -2.88
N GLN A 43 11.61 15.14 -2.93
CA GLN A 43 12.54 14.32 -3.71
C GLN A 43 12.59 12.87 -3.21
N ARG A 44 12.51 12.69 -1.89
CA ARG A 44 12.47 11.37 -1.26
C ARG A 44 11.16 10.63 -1.61
N LEU A 45 10.03 11.33 -1.66
CA LEU A 45 8.76 10.80 -2.13
C LEU A 45 8.85 10.33 -3.60
N ASP A 46 9.40 11.17 -4.47
CA ASP A 46 9.54 10.83 -5.89
C ASP A 46 10.42 9.59 -6.10
N ALA A 47 11.54 9.50 -5.38
CA ALA A 47 12.41 8.34 -5.41
C ALA A 47 11.71 7.06 -4.93
N ALA A 48 10.89 7.16 -3.89
CA ALA A 48 10.11 6.04 -3.37
C ALA A 48 9.05 5.56 -4.38
N ILE A 49 8.34 6.49 -5.01
CA ILE A 49 7.35 6.18 -6.06
C ILE A 49 8.03 5.46 -7.23
N GLU A 50 9.16 5.98 -7.68
CA GLU A 50 9.92 5.37 -8.78
C GLU A 50 10.40 3.95 -8.44
N GLN A 51 10.90 3.76 -7.22
CA GLN A 51 11.34 2.45 -6.75
C GLN A 51 10.17 1.44 -6.71
N VAL A 52 9.04 1.82 -6.12
CA VAL A 52 7.85 0.94 -6.05
C VAL A 52 7.31 0.62 -7.45
N CYS A 53 7.29 1.59 -8.37
CA CYS A 53 6.91 1.34 -9.77
C CYS A 53 7.81 0.30 -10.44
N ARG A 54 9.10 0.36 -10.20
CA ARG A 54 10.07 -0.61 -10.73
C ARG A 54 9.83 -2.01 -10.16
N GLU A 55 9.70 -2.12 -8.85
CA GLU A 55 9.42 -3.39 -8.17
C GLU A 55 8.10 -4.01 -8.63
N LEU A 56 7.05 -3.20 -8.81
CA LEU A 56 5.77 -3.67 -9.34
C LEU A 56 5.88 -4.16 -10.77
N GLY A 57 6.69 -3.51 -11.61
CA GLY A 57 6.97 -3.96 -12.98
C GLY A 57 7.69 -5.32 -13.02
N GLU A 58 8.69 -5.50 -12.16
CA GLU A 58 9.39 -6.79 -12.01
C GLU A 58 8.45 -7.90 -11.52
N HIS A 59 7.56 -7.60 -10.57
CA HIS A 59 6.56 -8.55 -10.10
C HIS A 59 5.51 -8.88 -11.18
N GLU A 60 5.12 -7.89 -11.99
CA GLU A 60 4.21 -8.11 -13.13
C GLU A 60 4.80 -9.11 -14.12
N GLU A 61 6.04 -8.90 -14.54
CA GLU A 61 6.74 -9.80 -15.45
C GLU A 61 6.86 -11.20 -14.86
N LEU A 62 7.32 -11.31 -13.62
CA LEU A 62 7.50 -12.60 -12.95
C LEU A 62 6.18 -13.36 -12.78
N ALA A 63 5.11 -12.67 -12.39
CA ALA A 63 3.79 -13.28 -12.21
C ALA A 63 3.18 -13.67 -13.56
N SER A 64 3.34 -12.85 -14.59
CA SER A 64 2.86 -13.14 -15.95
C SER A 64 3.53 -14.37 -16.53
N ASP A 65 4.84 -14.53 -16.34
CA ASP A 65 5.61 -15.64 -16.85
C ASP A 65 5.32 -16.96 -16.12
N ARG A 66 5.17 -16.91 -14.81
CA ARG A 66 5.01 -18.10 -13.97
C ARG A 66 3.56 -18.56 -13.79
N LEU A 67 2.63 -17.62 -13.68
CA LEU A 67 1.25 -17.87 -13.30
C LEU A 67 0.25 -17.51 -14.40
N GLY A 68 0.65 -16.71 -15.37
CA GLY A 68 -0.18 -16.24 -16.47
C GLY A 68 -0.50 -14.73 -16.39
N LYS A 69 -0.83 -14.16 -17.55
CA LYS A 69 -1.07 -12.72 -17.71
C LYS A 69 -2.13 -12.13 -16.77
N GLN A 70 -3.11 -12.92 -16.40
CA GLN A 70 -4.18 -12.49 -15.48
C GLN A 70 -3.65 -12.14 -14.08
N TYR A 71 -2.60 -12.80 -13.62
CA TYR A 71 -1.97 -12.53 -12.33
C TYR A 71 -1.02 -11.32 -12.41
N GLY A 72 -0.34 -11.14 -13.53
CA GLY A 72 0.46 -9.94 -13.78
C GLY A 72 -0.38 -8.67 -13.82
N ALA A 73 -1.61 -8.73 -14.32
CA ALA A 73 -2.52 -7.59 -14.42
C ALA A 73 -2.83 -6.93 -13.05
N ILE A 74 -2.74 -7.67 -11.95
CA ILE A 74 -2.91 -7.12 -10.59
C ILE A 74 -1.79 -6.10 -10.30
N PHE A 75 -0.55 -6.44 -10.59
CA PHE A 75 0.60 -5.57 -10.39
C PHE A 75 0.59 -4.37 -11.34
N ALA A 76 0.14 -4.56 -12.59
CA ALA A 76 -0.06 -3.46 -13.53
C ALA A 76 -1.11 -2.45 -13.01
N ALA A 77 -2.21 -2.93 -12.42
CA ALA A 77 -3.21 -2.07 -11.81
C ALA A 77 -2.66 -1.27 -10.60
N HIS A 78 -1.85 -1.90 -9.75
CA HIS A 78 -1.16 -1.21 -8.65
C HIS A 78 -0.20 -0.14 -9.17
N GLN A 79 0.53 -0.43 -10.24
CA GLN A 79 1.44 0.53 -10.87
C GLN A 79 0.69 1.75 -11.42
N GLN A 80 -0.48 1.56 -12.03
CA GLN A 80 -1.33 2.66 -12.49
C GLN A 80 -1.84 3.52 -11.34
N LEU A 81 -2.22 2.91 -10.21
CA LEU A 81 -2.68 3.64 -9.03
C LEU A 81 -1.57 4.53 -8.44
N ILE A 82 -0.37 4.00 -8.27
CA ILE A 82 0.74 4.77 -7.68
C ILE A 82 1.24 5.89 -8.59
N GLN A 83 1.00 5.80 -9.89
CA GLN A 83 1.34 6.83 -10.87
C GLN A 83 0.20 7.83 -11.13
N ASP A 84 -0.93 7.71 -10.43
CA ASP A 84 -2.05 8.63 -10.61
C ASP A 84 -1.64 10.07 -10.27
N PRO A 85 -1.70 11.02 -11.24
CA PRO A 85 -1.22 12.37 -11.03
C PRO A 85 -2.00 13.13 -9.95
N LYS A 86 -3.29 12.85 -9.81
CA LYS A 86 -4.13 13.50 -8.82
C LYS A 86 -3.75 13.06 -7.42
N MET A 87 -3.57 11.75 -7.21
CA MET A 87 -3.14 11.20 -5.94
C MET A 87 -1.77 11.75 -5.53
N ILE A 88 -0.81 11.76 -6.44
CA ILE A 88 0.53 12.32 -6.19
C ILE A 88 0.45 13.80 -5.84
N SER A 89 -0.38 14.58 -6.55
CA SER A 89 -0.57 16.00 -6.27
C SER A 89 -1.13 16.24 -4.87
N GLU A 90 -2.14 15.48 -4.45
CA GLU A 90 -2.72 15.57 -3.11
C GLU A 90 -1.71 15.24 -2.00
N ILE A 91 -0.85 14.24 -2.22
CA ILE A 91 0.23 13.91 -1.27
C ILE A 91 1.23 15.07 -1.17
N ARG A 92 1.66 15.63 -2.32
CA ARG A 92 2.57 16.76 -2.37
C ARG A 92 2.02 18.01 -1.67
N GLU A 93 0.74 18.31 -1.88
CA GLU A 93 0.06 19.42 -1.22
C GLU A 93 0.10 19.29 0.31
N LEU A 94 -0.17 18.11 0.85
CA LEU A 94 -0.07 17.88 2.29
C LEU A 94 1.35 18.06 2.84
N ILE A 95 2.37 17.70 2.08
CA ILE A 95 3.76 17.91 2.47
C ILE A 95 4.12 19.40 2.41
N GLN A 96 3.72 20.09 1.36
CA GLN A 96 4.04 21.51 1.14
C GLN A 96 3.28 22.43 2.09
N ASP A 97 1.97 22.23 2.23
CA ASP A 97 1.09 23.17 2.94
C ASP A 97 1.05 22.89 4.45
N LYS A 98 1.13 21.63 4.85
CA LYS A 98 1.01 21.21 6.25
C LYS A 98 2.31 20.70 6.86
N CYS A 99 3.37 20.65 6.09
CA CYS A 99 4.67 20.11 6.51
C CYS A 99 4.58 18.71 7.10
N PHE A 100 3.65 17.89 6.62
CA PHE A 100 3.59 16.48 7.01
C PHE A 100 4.77 15.70 6.44
N SER A 101 5.23 14.68 7.17
CA SER A 101 6.19 13.73 6.61
C SER A 101 5.56 13.01 5.39
N PRO A 102 6.37 12.61 4.39
CA PRO A 102 5.87 11.89 3.22
C PRO A 102 5.08 10.63 3.59
N GLU A 103 5.54 9.90 4.60
CA GLU A 103 4.89 8.68 5.08
C GLU A 103 3.48 8.97 5.61
N TYR A 104 3.33 10.02 6.41
CA TYR A 104 2.04 10.39 6.96
C TYR A 104 1.10 10.98 5.91
N ALA A 105 1.60 11.84 5.03
CA ALA A 105 0.84 12.41 3.92
C ALA A 105 0.30 11.32 2.98
N THR A 106 1.14 10.38 2.60
CA THR A 106 0.78 9.23 1.77
C THR A 106 -0.28 8.37 2.44
N SER A 107 -0.09 8.04 3.71
CA SER A 107 -1.06 7.27 4.50
C SER A 107 -2.42 7.95 4.52
N LYS A 108 -2.47 9.25 4.74
CA LYS A 108 -3.74 10.01 4.78
C LYS A 108 -4.48 10.02 3.45
N VAL A 109 -3.77 10.25 2.35
CA VAL A 109 -4.37 10.25 1.01
C VAL A 109 -4.87 8.86 0.64
N LEU A 110 -4.08 7.82 0.86
CA LEU A 110 -4.48 6.44 0.54
C LEU A 110 -5.66 5.96 1.41
N GLU A 111 -5.71 6.31 2.68
CA GLU A 111 -6.88 6.05 3.53
C GLU A 111 -8.16 6.70 2.99
N GLN A 112 -8.07 7.94 2.50
CA GLN A 112 -9.21 8.63 1.91
C GLN A 112 -9.69 7.94 0.62
N TYR A 113 -8.76 7.54 -0.25
CA TYR A 113 -9.10 6.79 -1.47
C TYR A 113 -9.72 5.43 -1.14
N ALA A 114 -9.18 4.69 -0.17
CA ALA A 114 -9.74 3.41 0.27
C ALA A 114 -11.17 3.57 0.78
N LYS A 115 -11.43 4.57 1.63
CA LYS A 115 -12.78 4.88 2.13
C LYS A 115 -13.73 5.28 1.01
N LEU A 116 -13.25 6.08 0.06
CA LEU A 116 -14.05 6.48 -1.10
C LEU A 116 -14.49 5.27 -1.92
N PHE A 117 -13.58 4.36 -2.23
CA PHE A 117 -13.90 3.15 -2.99
C PHE A 117 -14.83 2.21 -2.22
N GLN A 118 -14.67 2.08 -0.91
CA GLN A 118 -15.61 1.30 -0.07
C GLN A 118 -17.02 1.90 -0.08
N SER A 119 -17.14 3.23 -0.09
CA SER A 119 -18.44 3.93 -0.07
C SER A 119 -19.24 3.78 -1.36
N LEU A 120 -18.60 3.43 -2.47
CA LEU A 120 -19.25 3.27 -3.78
C LEU A 120 -20.11 2.00 -3.88
N GLY A 121 -20.08 1.11 -2.88
CA GLY A 121 -21.03 0.01 -2.70
C GLY A 121 -21.02 -1.08 -3.79
N ASN A 122 -20.04 -1.06 -4.69
CA ASN A 122 -19.85 -2.05 -5.74
C ASN A 122 -18.70 -3.00 -5.38
N GLN A 123 -18.88 -4.30 -5.62
CA GLN A 123 -17.85 -5.31 -5.35
C GLN A 123 -16.50 -4.98 -6.04
N TYR A 124 -16.54 -4.48 -7.26
CA TYR A 124 -15.35 -4.06 -7.99
C TYR A 124 -14.55 -2.97 -7.25
N PHE A 125 -15.23 -1.98 -6.70
CA PHE A 125 -14.58 -0.90 -5.93
C PHE A 125 -14.11 -1.36 -4.55
N ALA A 126 -14.81 -2.32 -3.93
CA ALA A 126 -14.36 -2.92 -2.68
C ALA A 126 -13.05 -3.70 -2.86
N GLU A 127 -12.89 -4.44 -3.95
CA GLU A 127 -11.64 -5.11 -4.31
C GLU A 127 -10.51 -4.10 -4.56
N ARG A 128 -10.80 -2.98 -5.24
CA ARG A 128 -9.83 -1.88 -5.45
C ARG A 128 -9.43 -1.18 -4.16
N SER A 129 -10.33 -1.09 -3.18
CA SER A 129 -9.99 -0.58 -1.84
C SER A 129 -8.91 -1.42 -1.16
N ALA A 130 -8.97 -2.74 -1.27
CA ALA A 130 -7.94 -3.64 -0.76
C ALA A 130 -6.59 -3.40 -1.47
N ASP A 131 -6.57 -3.20 -2.78
CA ASP A 131 -5.38 -2.86 -3.55
C ASP A 131 -4.71 -1.57 -3.06
N ILE A 132 -5.50 -0.57 -2.70
CA ILE A 132 -5.00 0.70 -2.15
C ILE A 132 -4.33 0.50 -0.79
N VAL A 133 -4.92 -0.33 0.07
CA VAL A 133 -4.31 -0.68 1.37
C VAL A 133 -2.99 -1.42 1.18
N ASP A 134 -2.91 -2.33 0.22
CA ASP A 134 -1.67 -3.03 -0.11
C ASP A 134 -0.59 -2.07 -0.61
N LEU A 135 -0.95 -1.09 -1.42
CA LEU A 135 -0.02 -0.03 -1.85
C LEU A 135 0.49 0.82 -0.68
N GLN A 136 -0.39 1.13 0.28
CA GLN A 136 0.00 1.87 1.47
C GLN A 136 1.11 1.16 2.26
N HIS A 137 1.06 -0.15 2.34
CA HIS A 137 2.07 -0.94 3.03
C HIS A 137 3.39 -1.04 2.25
N ARG A 138 3.36 -0.92 0.91
CA ARG A 138 4.57 -0.93 0.06
C ARG A 138 5.32 0.39 0.05
N MET A 139 4.60 1.48 0.13
CA MET A 139 5.17 2.83 0.10
C MET A 139 5.73 3.25 1.45
#